data_7c1e0bbc07de2010e9b62b300ba929a5
#
_entry.id   7c1e0bbc07de2010e9b62b300ba929a5
#
_cell.length_a   1.000
_cell.length_b   1.000
_cell.length_c   1.000
_cell.angle_alpha   90.00
_cell.angle_beta   90.00
_cell.angle_gamma   90.00
#
_symmetry.space_group_name_H-M   'P 1'
#
loop_
_entity.id
_entity.type
_entity.pdbx_description
1 polymer ?
#
loop_
_entity_poly.entity_id
_entity_poly.type
_entity_poly.pdbx_seq_one_letter_code
_entity_poly.pdbx_strand_id
1 'polypeptide(L)'
;GYSTKFTMQLAQQLFEGIELGYDGSVGLISYMRTDATRISQEIVKESLSYINEKYGKEYASKGNTHGAKKKGSQDAHEAIRPTSIYRDPISVKQYLTDQQYKLYKLIWTRVVQSQMTNYEYLSTTINFDNNGLIFRSNGKITTFEGFNKISGGLENENILPELKDGDVISASEIKKAQHFTNPPARYTEASLVKVLEEFGIGRPSTYSATINQIVNRNYIEFEGRSIYPTELGITVNNFLQENFDDIINVEFTAEMEDQLDKIAEHKVYWKDVLSSFYKGFEKDMTSVKKDNTDYKVKDKVLDEKCPKCGHALAIKHGRNGKFIGCTNFPDCDFTKSIVKTTGVDCPKCKDGEIIEKVSKKGKRFYACNNYPDCDYAVWDPPTGEKCPECGDLLVHKKNRKVDEIRCANCGYIKEKKR
;
A
#
# COMPACT_ATOMS: atom_id res chain seq x y z
N GLY A 1 -0.62 -3.95 5.54
CA GLY A 1 -0.74 -4.08 4.10
C GLY A 1 -2.03 -3.51 3.53
N TYR A 2 -2.62 -2.50 4.20
CA TYR A 2 -3.78 -1.77 3.67
C TYR A 2 -3.31 -0.68 2.70
N SER A 3 -4.16 -0.35 1.70
CA SER A 3 -3.92 0.82 0.86
C SER A 3 -4.06 2.11 1.65
N THR A 4 -3.45 3.20 1.18
CA THR A 4 -3.57 4.53 1.80
C THR A 4 -5.03 4.98 1.89
N LYS A 5 -5.81 4.77 0.82
CA LYS A 5 -7.25 5.07 0.81
C LYS A 5 -8.01 4.34 1.91
N PHE A 6 -7.79 3.02 2.01
CA PHE A 6 -8.50 2.21 3.00
C PHE A 6 -8.07 2.53 4.43
N THR A 7 -6.76 2.78 4.64
CA THR A 7 -6.23 3.22 5.94
C THR A 7 -6.88 4.54 6.37
N MET A 8 -6.98 5.52 5.47
CA MET A 8 -7.61 6.81 5.76
C MET A 8 -9.11 6.69 6.04
N GLN A 9 -9.82 5.77 5.36
CA GLN A 9 -11.23 5.48 5.68
C GLN A 9 -11.40 4.93 7.09
N LEU A 10 -10.56 3.99 7.50
CA LEU A 10 -10.60 3.42 8.85
C LEU A 10 -10.24 4.47 9.90
N ALA A 11 -9.23 5.29 9.64
CA ALA A 11 -8.84 6.37 10.53
C ALA A 11 -9.96 7.41 10.69
N GLN A 12 -10.65 7.77 9.60
CA GLN A 12 -11.81 8.66 9.63
C GLN A 12 -12.92 8.10 10.53
N GLN A 13 -13.26 6.82 10.41
CA GLN A 13 -14.26 6.16 11.25
C GLN A 13 -13.86 6.16 12.73
N LEU A 14 -12.60 5.89 13.04
CA LEU A 14 -12.09 5.93 14.41
C LEU A 14 -12.10 7.34 15.01
N PHE A 15 -11.92 8.35 14.18
CA PHE A 15 -11.98 9.75 14.59
C PHE A 15 -13.41 10.26 14.80
N GLU A 16 -14.31 9.99 13.85
CA GLU A 16 -15.70 10.48 13.86
C GLU A 16 -16.52 9.91 15.01
N GLY A 17 -16.26 8.67 15.40
CA GLY A 17 -16.87 8.03 16.55
C GLY A 17 -17.21 6.56 16.32
N ILE A 18 -17.06 5.81 17.39
CA ILE A 18 -17.43 4.39 17.51
C ILE A 18 -18.43 4.27 18.67
N GLU A 19 -19.52 3.57 18.46
CA GLU A 19 -20.49 3.28 19.51
C GLU A 19 -19.90 2.32 20.55
N LEU A 20 -19.64 2.83 21.76
CA LEU A 20 -19.03 2.10 22.86
C LEU A 20 -20.07 1.67 23.94
N GLY A 21 -21.31 1.44 23.53
CA GLY A 21 -22.37 1.04 24.45
C GLY A 21 -22.79 2.19 25.37
N TYR A 22 -22.57 2.09 26.67
CA TYR A 22 -22.97 3.14 27.63
C TYR A 22 -22.26 4.48 27.44
N ASP A 23 -21.06 4.49 26.87
CA ASP A 23 -20.31 5.73 26.58
C ASP A 23 -20.83 6.47 25.33
N GLY A 24 -21.77 5.85 24.59
CA GLY A 24 -22.28 6.40 23.33
C GLY A 24 -21.21 6.44 22.22
N SER A 25 -21.36 7.36 21.29
CA SER A 25 -20.43 7.53 20.18
C SER A 25 -19.19 8.31 20.60
N VAL A 26 -18.03 7.67 20.54
CA VAL A 26 -16.76 8.24 21.00
C VAL A 26 -15.70 8.17 19.90
N GLY A 27 -15.07 9.31 19.58
CA GLY A 27 -13.86 9.33 18.76
C GLY A 27 -12.70 8.68 19.49
N LEU A 28 -12.11 7.65 18.88
CA LEU A 28 -11.05 6.86 19.51
C LEU A 28 -9.65 7.40 19.24
N ILE A 29 -9.48 8.21 18.19
CA ILE A 29 -8.20 8.82 17.82
C ILE A 29 -8.35 10.33 17.59
N SER A 30 -7.23 11.07 17.66
CA SER A 30 -7.12 12.44 17.22
C SER A 30 -7.27 12.55 15.69
N TYR A 31 -7.35 13.79 15.19
CA TYR A 31 -7.49 14.03 13.75
C TYR A 31 -6.35 13.43 12.94
N MET A 32 -6.69 12.63 11.93
CA MET A 32 -5.72 11.79 11.22
C MET A 32 -5.00 12.47 10.04
N ARG A 33 -5.49 13.63 9.58
CA ARG A 33 -4.84 14.36 8.47
C ARG A 33 -3.87 15.38 9.05
N THR A 34 -2.79 14.90 9.61
CA THR A 34 -1.77 15.70 10.27
C THR A 34 -0.38 15.19 9.96
N ASP A 35 0.57 16.07 9.89
CA ASP A 35 2.01 15.84 9.85
C ASP A 35 2.68 16.18 11.19
N ALA A 36 1.89 16.64 12.17
CA ALA A 36 2.39 16.92 13.51
C ALA A 36 2.81 15.64 14.22
N THR A 37 3.94 15.72 14.91
CA THR A 37 4.47 14.64 15.76
C THR A 37 4.33 14.93 17.24
N ARG A 38 3.84 16.13 17.59
CA ARG A 38 3.65 16.60 18.95
C ARG A 38 2.40 15.97 19.58
N ILE A 39 2.50 15.57 20.85
CA ILE A 39 1.36 15.13 21.66
C ILE A 39 1.22 16.02 22.90
N SER A 40 -0.01 16.12 23.44
CA SER A 40 -0.29 16.95 24.61
C SER A 40 0.34 16.40 25.88
N GLN A 41 0.63 17.30 26.82
CA GLN A 41 1.13 16.95 28.15
C GLN A 41 0.15 16.06 28.94
N GLU A 42 -1.15 16.19 28.68
CA GLU A 42 -2.18 15.38 29.33
C GLU A 42 -2.04 13.90 28.93
N ILE A 43 -1.90 13.63 27.63
CA ILE A 43 -1.71 12.27 27.12
C ILE A 43 -0.35 11.70 27.56
N VAL A 44 0.69 12.52 27.65
CA VAL A 44 1.98 12.07 28.20
C VAL A 44 1.79 11.62 29.66
N LYS A 45 1.14 12.41 30.49
CA LYS A 45 0.87 12.06 31.90
C LYS A 45 0.01 10.80 32.02
N GLU A 46 -1.07 10.71 31.24
CA GLU A 46 -1.95 9.54 31.21
C GLU A 46 -1.18 8.29 30.79
N SER A 47 -0.33 8.39 29.75
CA SER A 47 0.53 7.28 29.29
C SER A 47 1.49 6.81 30.39
N LEU A 48 2.16 7.73 31.06
CA LEU A 48 3.09 7.40 32.14
C LEU A 48 2.39 6.73 33.31
N SER A 49 1.20 7.21 33.69
CA SER A 49 0.37 6.56 34.73
C SER A 49 0.01 5.13 34.33
N TYR A 50 -0.51 4.96 33.12
CA TYR A 50 -0.84 3.63 32.57
C TYR A 50 0.37 2.70 32.55
N ILE A 51 1.53 3.17 32.08
CA ILE A 51 2.76 2.36 32.02
C ILE A 51 3.19 1.93 33.42
N ASN A 52 3.19 2.87 34.38
CA ASN A 52 3.51 2.57 35.79
C ASN A 52 2.59 1.49 36.40
N GLU A 53 1.29 1.58 36.13
CA GLU A 53 0.29 0.65 36.64
C GLU A 53 0.39 -0.75 36.04
N LYS A 54 0.65 -0.82 34.71
CA LYS A 54 0.59 -2.08 33.97
C LYS A 54 1.92 -2.79 33.81
N TYR A 55 3.02 -2.05 33.75
CA TYR A 55 4.35 -2.60 33.42
C TYR A 55 5.40 -2.33 34.52
N GLY A 56 5.21 -1.33 35.37
CA GLY A 56 6.17 -0.94 36.39
C GLY A 56 6.89 0.37 36.08
N LYS A 57 7.44 1.00 37.13
CA LYS A 57 8.08 2.32 37.04
C LYS A 57 9.32 2.33 36.13
N GLU A 58 10.03 1.22 36.06
CA GLU A 58 11.23 1.03 35.25
C GLU A 58 10.94 1.12 33.75
N TYR A 59 9.69 0.84 33.33
CA TYR A 59 9.24 0.95 31.93
C TYR A 59 8.77 2.36 31.56
N ALA A 60 8.54 3.25 32.50
CA ALA A 60 8.10 4.62 32.23
C ALA A 60 9.31 5.52 31.96
N SER A 61 9.29 6.24 30.83
CA SER A 61 10.30 7.24 30.50
C SER A 61 10.09 8.52 31.35
N LYS A 62 10.89 9.56 31.08
CA LYS A 62 10.70 10.90 31.68
C LYS A 62 9.50 11.66 31.09
N GLY A 63 8.84 11.07 30.10
CA GLY A 63 7.79 11.70 29.29
C GLY A 63 8.37 12.52 28.14
N ASN A 64 7.78 12.34 26.96
CA ASN A 64 8.22 13.00 25.75
C ASN A 64 7.02 13.54 24.97
N THR A 65 6.96 14.84 24.78
CA THR A 65 5.92 15.47 23.95
C THR A 65 6.19 15.37 22.46
N HIS A 66 7.38 14.87 22.07
CA HIS A 66 7.86 14.79 20.71
C HIS A 66 7.77 16.11 19.92
N GLY A 67 8.36 16.17 18.75
CA GLY A 67 8.16 17.20 17.74
C GLY A 67 8.67 18.60 18.08
N ALA A 68 9.78 18.98 17.44
CA ALA A 68 10.01 20.40 17.14
C ALA A 68 9.02 20.83 16.04
N LYS A 69 8.62 22.11 16.02
CA LYS A 69 7.82 22.66 14.91
C LYS A 69 8.51 22.38 13.57
N LYS A 70 7.91 21.59 12.72
CA LYS A 70 8.33 21.51 11.32
C LYS A 70 7.89 22.80 10.63
N LYS A 71 8.79 23.39 9.81
CA LYS A 71 8.47 24.54 8.96
C LYS A 71 7.32 24.13 8.02
N GLY A 72 6.22 24.87 8.01
CA GLY A 72 5.04 24.56 7.19
C GLY A 72 4.03 23.59 7.83
N SER A 73 4.25 23.09 9.05
CA SER A 73 3.23 22.28 9.73
C SER A 73 2.07 23.16 10.21
N GLN A 74 0.83 22.70 10.01
CA GLN A 74 -0.33 23.36 10.61
C GLN A 74 -0.28 23.16 12.13
N ASP A 75 0.20 24.16 12.85
CA ASP A 75 0.51 24.13 14.29
C ASP A 75 -0.70 23.83 15.21
N ALA A 76 -1.91 23.81 14.63
CA ALA A 76 -3.16 23.53 15.33
C ALA A 76 -3.40 22.05 15.62
N HIS A 77 -2.69 21.14 14.95
CA HIS A 77 -2.92 19.70 15.07
C HIS A 77 -1.91 19.05 16.00
N GLU A 78 -2.32 17.93 16.59
CA GLU A 78 -1.46 16.99 17.30
C GLU A 78 -1.14 15.77 16.40
N ALA A 79 -0.20 14.95 16.86
CA ALA A 79 0.03 13.62 16.28
C ALA A 79 -1.22 12.74 16.36
N ILE A 80 -1.29 11.75 15.48
CA ILE A 80 -2.34 10.72 15.55
C ILE A 80 -2.11 9.90 16.82
N ARG A 81 -3.04 9.99 17.75
CA ARG A 81 -2.98 9.34 19.05
C ARG A 81 -4.36 8.86 19.51
N PRO A 82 -4.46 7.93 20.46
CA PRO A 82 -5.74 7.63 21.10
C PRO A 82 -6.26 8.84 21.87
N THR A 83 -7.58 8.95 22.00
CA THR A 83 -8.23 10.01 22.81
C THR A 83 -8.09 9.75 24.31
N SER A 84 -7.93 8.49 24.71
CA SER A 84 -7.54 8.06 26.06
C SER A 84 -6.69 6.81 26.01
N ILE A 85 -5.64 6.75 26.81
CA ILE A 85 -4.75 5.59 26.90
C ILE A 85 -5.44 4.42 27.63
N TYR A 86 -6.33 4.71 28.57
CA TYR A 86 -7.07 3.69 29.31
C TYR A 86 -8.16 2.98 28.48
N ARG A 87 -8.47 3.48 27.28
CA ARG A 87 -9.19 2.72 26.25
C ARG A 87 -8.22 1.82 25.52
N ASP A 88 -7.62 0.86 26.23
CA ASP A 88 -6.70 -0.08 25.61
C ASP A 88 -7.37 -0.92 24.49
N PRO A 89 -6.59 -1.43 23.54
CA PRO A 89 -7.18 -2.13 22.39
C PRO A 89 -8.06 -3.33 22.75
N ILE A 90 -7.79 -4.00 23.87
CA ILE A 90 -8.56 -5.17 24.29
C ILE A 90 -9.95 -4.74 24.77
N SER A 91 -10.01 -3.67 25.56
CA SER A 91 -11.26 -3.16 26.15
C SER A 91 -12.28 -2.71 25.08
N VAL A 92 -11.81 -2.14 23.97
CA VAL A 92 -12.67 -1.64 22.88
C VAL A 92 -12.87 -2.64 21.74
N LYS A 93 -12.20 -3.81 21.77
CA LYS A 93 -12.20 -4.77 20.67
C LYS A 93 -13.59 -5.21 20.22
N GLN A 94 -14.52 -5.41 21.15
CA GLN A 94 -15.87 -5.88 20.85
C GLN A 94 -16.69 -4.88 20.03
N TYR A 95 -16.35 -3.59 20.06
CA TYR A 95 -17.03 -2.52 19.32
C TYR A 95 -16.41 -2.23 17.97
N LEU A 96 -15.25 -2.83 17.66
CA LEU A 96 -14.48 -2.58 16.46
C LEU A 96 -14.55 -3.73 15.46
N THR A 97 -14.55 -3.40 14.18
CA THR A 97 -14.24 -4.41 13.16
C THR A 97 -12.77 -4.82 13.28
N ASP A 98 -12.41 -6.00 12.76
CA ASP A 98 -11.03 -6.48 12.79
C ASP A 98 -10.02 -5.48 12.18
N GLN A 99 -10.46 -4.72 11.16
CA GLN A 99 -9.61 -3.72 10.51
C GLN A 99 -9.43 -2.47 11.37
N GLN A 100 -10.53 -1.96 11.92
CA GLN A 100 -10.49 -0.83 12.85
C GLN A 100 -9.65 -1.19 14.08
N TYR A 101 -9.84 -2.40 14.62
CA TYR A 101 -9.04 -2.90 15.74
C TYR A 101 -7.55 -2.94 15.43
N LYS A 102 -7.15 -3.46 14.25
CA LYS A 102 -5.73 -3.51 13.85
C LYS A 102 -5.11 -2.12 13.74
N LEU A 103 -5.83 -1.17 13.16
CA LEU A 103 -5.34 0.20 13.04
C LEU A 103 -5.29 0.89 14.39
N TYR A 104 -6.34 0.79 15.21
CA TYR A 104 -6.38 1.36 16.54
C TYR A 104 -5.28 0.80 17.44
N LYS A 105 -5.10 -0.54 17.45
CA LYS A 105 -4.03 -1.20 18.19
C LYS A 105 -2.65 -0.68 17.78
N LEU A 106 -2.41 -0.48 16.48
CA LEU A 106 -1.14 0.07 16.00
C LEU A 106 -0.90 1.48 16.53
N ILE A 107 -1.89 2.38 16.42
CA ILE A 107 -1.80 3.77 16.89
C ILE A 107 -1.57 3.80 18.41
N TRP A 108 -2.39 3.09 19.15
CA TRP A 108 -2.32 3.03 20.61
C TRP A 108 -0.96 2.48 21.09
N THR A 109 -0.52 1.35 20.52
CA THR A 109 0.76 0.73 20.87
C THR A 109 1.92 1.69 20.60
N ARG A 110 1.93 2.38 19.46
CA ARG A 110 3.00 3.33 19.10
C ARG A 110 3.06 4.52 20.07
N VAL A 111 1.92 5.04 20.47
CA VAL A 111 1.88 6.15 21.44
C VAL A 111 2.40 5.71 22.81
N VAL A 112 1.95 4.56 23.32
CA VAL A 112 2.44 4.05 24.61
C VAL A 112 3.93 3.73 24.54
N GLN A 113 4.40 3.04 23.48
CA GLN A 113 5.84 2.76 23.27
C GLN A 113 6.68 4.04 23.27
N SER A 114 6.16 5.14 22.69
CA SER A 114 6.89 6.41 22.65
C SER A 114 7.11 7.05 24.01
N GLN A 115 6.37 6.60 25.03
CA GLN A 115 6.48 7.07 26.42
C GLN A 115 7.17 6.05 27.34
N MET A 116 7.57 4.88 26.79
CA MET A 116 8.31 3.86 27.54
C MET A 116 9.82 4.10 27.47
N THR A 117 10.55 3.47 28.38
CA THR A 117 12.00 3.44 28.38
C THR A 117 12.55 2.64 27.19
N ASN A 118 13.80 2.93 26.85
CA ASN A 118 14.47 2.27 25.73
C ASN A 118 14.66 0.77 25.98
N TYR A 119 14.71 0.04 24.89
CA TYR A 119 15.17 -1.34 24.83
C TYR A 119 16.70 -1.36 24.99
N GLU A 120 17.23 -2.25 25.86
CA GLU A 120 18.64 -2.41 26.10
C GLU A 120 19.11 -3.83 25.76
N TYR A 121 20.28 -3.95 25.17
CA TYR A 121 20.88 -5.23 24.81
C TYR A 121 22.41 -5.17 24.81
N LEU A 122 23.03 -6.32 25.04
CA LEU A 122 24.44 -6.55 24.81
C LEU A 122 24.63 -7.11 23.39
N SER A 123 25.49 -6.47 22.62
CA SER A 123 25.90 -6.95 21.30
C SER A 123 27.29 -7.54 21.40
N THR A 124 27.42 -8.80 21.04
CA THR A 124 28.72 -9.52 21.04
C THR A 124 29.15 -9.76 19.59
N THR A 125 30.36 -9.39 19.25
CA THR A 125 30.96 -9.69 17.94
C THR A 125 32.20 -10.55 18.16
N ILE A 126 32.23 -11.72 17.54
CA ILE A 126 33.40 -12.63 17.58
C ILE A 126 33.99 -12.66 16.17
N ASN A 127 35.29 -12.38 16.09
CA ASN A 127 36.06 -12.50 14.86
C ASN A 127 36.98 -13.73 14.98
N PHE A 128 36.88 -14.65 14.05
CA PHE A 128 37.71 -15.83 13.96
C PHE A 128 38.73 -15.62 12.84
N ASP A 129 39.99 -15.65 13.14
CA ASP A 129 41.07 -15.59 12.15
C ASP A 129 41.45 -17.00 11.70
N ASN A 130 41.41 -17.23 10.41
CA ASN A 130 41.94 -18.43 9.79
C ASN A 130 42.91 -18.03 8.68
N ASN A 131 44.21 -17.98 9.01
CA ASN A 131 45.27 -17.59 8.07
C ASN A 131 45.05 -16.26 7.36
N GLY A 132 44.57 -15.24 8.09
CA GLY A 132 44.29 -13.90 7.57
C GLY A 132 42.90 -13.73 6.99
N LEU A 133 42.07 -14.78 6.93
CA LEU A 133 40.68 -14.70 6.57
C LEU A 133 39.80 -14.53 7.82
N ILE A 134 39.12 -13.43 7.93
CA ILE A 134 38.27 -13.12 9.09
C ILE A 134 36.85 -13.59 8.89
N PHE A 135 36.39 -14.53 9.69
CA PHE A 135 34.99 -14.93 9.80
C PHE A 135 34.39 -14.21 11.01
N ARG A 136 33.19 -13.62 10.81
CA ARG A 136 32.52 -12.83 11.85
C ARG A 136 31.21 -13.46 12.26
N SER A 137 30.96 -13.56 13.55
CA SER A 137 29.69 -13.90 14.14
C SER A 137 29.20 -12.76 15.04
N ASN A 138 27.92 -12.42 14.96
CA ASN A 138 27.31 -11.40 15.80
C ASN A 138 26.21 -12.05 16.65
N GLY A 139 26.22 -11.74 17.92
CA GLY A 139 25.22 -12.15 18.89
C GLY A 139 24.53 -10.96 19.52
N LYS A 140 23.36 -11.21 20.10
CA LYS A 140 22.56 -10.21 20.79
C LYS A 140 21.82 -10.86 21.95
N ILE A 141 21.98 -10.29 23.14
CA ILE A 141 21.30 -10.71 24.36
C ILE A 141 20.58 -9.51 24.94
N THR A 142 19.27 -9.62 25.14
CA THR A 142 18.45 -8.58 25.75
C THR A 142 18.75 -8.48 27.24
N THR A 143 19.05 -7.26 27.70
CA THR A 143 19.22 -6.97 29.12
C THR A 143 18.00 -6.32 29.74
N PHE A 144 17.25 -5.55 28.92
CA PHE A 144 15.99 -4.94 29.33
C PHE A 144 15.04 -4.79 28.15
N GLU A 145 13.79 -5.26 28.29
CA GLU A 145 12.82 -5.28 27.18
C GLU A 145 12.35 -3.88 26.74
N GLY A 146 12.34 -2.90 27.66
CA GLY A 146 11.91 -1.54 27.39
C GLY A 146 10.55 -1.48 26.68
N PHE A 147 10.43 -0.65 25.67
CA PHE A 147 9.20 -0.48 24.88
C PHE A 147 8.76 -1.73 24.12
N ASN A 148 9.61 -2.75 23.96
CA ASN A 148 9.22 -4.01 23.31
C ASN A 148 8.29 -4.87 24.19
N LYS A 149 8.24 -4.61 25.50
CA LYS A 149 7.37 -5.31 26.45
C LYS A 149 5.91 -5.33 26.01
N ILE A 150 5.41 -4.22 25.50
CA ILE A 150 4.01 -4.07 25.05
C ILE A 150 3.70 -4.82 23.75
N SER A 151 4.70 -5.10 22.95
CA SER A 151 4.55 -5.79 21.64
C SER A 151 4.50 -7.32 21.76
N GLY A 152 4.70 -7.85 22.98
CA GLY A 152 4.58 -9.30 23.24
C GLY A 152 5.86 -10.09 22.98
N GLY A 153 7.02 -9.46 22.96
CA GLY A 153 8.28 -10.16 22.94
C GLY A 153 9.30 -9.67 21.93
N LEU A 154 10.49 -10.18 22.12
CA LEU A 154 11.68 -9.89 21.32
C LEU A 154 11.79 -10.91 20.20
N GLU A 155 12.33 -10.47 19.08
CA GLU A 155 12.78 -11.37 18.02
C GLU A 155 13.87 -12.30 18.55
N ASN A 156 14.06 -13.44 17.89
CA ASN A 156 15.01 -14.48 18.27
C ASN A 156 16.37 -13.90 18.70
N GLU A 157 16.73 -14.16 19.91
CA GLU A 157 18.07 -13.85 20.41
C GLU A 157 19.09 -14.81 19.77
N ASN A 158 20.18 -14.27 19.31
CA ASN A 158 21.33 -15.06 18.88
C ASN A 158 22.41 -15.01 19.99
N ILE A 159 22.36 -16.00 20.87
CA ILE A 159 23.29 -16.10 21.99
C ILE A 159 24.55 -16.81 21.48
N LEU A 160 25.68 -16.11 21.51
CA LEU A 160 26.98 -16.70 21.20
C LEU A 160 27.57 -17.33 22.44
N PRO A 161 28.40 -18.40 22.30
CA PRO A 161 29.11 -18.99 23.41
C PRO A 161 30.15 -18.00 23.99
N GLU A 162 30.44 -18.14 25.26
CA GLU A 162 31.55 -17.41 25.91
C GLU A 162 32.88 -17.94 25.39
N LEU A 163 33.62 -17.08 24.70
CA LEU A 163 34.95 -17.34 24.18
C LEU A 163 35.93 -16.27 24.69
N LYS A 164 37.19 -16.65 24.84
CA LYS A 164 38.28 -15.72 25.19
C LYS A 164 39.17 -15.48 23.98
N ASP A 165 39.83 -14.35 23.98
CA ASP A 165 40.82 -14.05 22.96
C ASP A 165 41.91 -15.12 22.94
N GLY A 166 42.14 -15.70 21.76
CA GLY A 166 43.09 -16.78 21.54
C GLY A 166 42.50 -18.19 21.63
N ASP A 167 41.20 -18.34 21.97
CA ASP A 167 40.57 -19.67 21.94
C ASP A 167 40.54 -20.21 20.50
N VAL A 168 40.87 -21.47 20.35
CA VAL A 168 40.91 -22.18 19.07
C VAL A 168 39.67 -23.03 18.95
N ILE A 169 38.89 -22.79 17.90
CA ILE A 169 37.71 -23.61 17.58
C ILE A 169 37.84 -24.28 16.22
N SER A 170 37.26 -25.45 16.08
CA SER A 170 37.20 -26.18 14.81
C SER A 170 35.86 -25.98 14.10
N ALA A 171 35.92 -25.62 12.83
CA ALA A 171 34.71 -25.56 12.00
C ALA A 171 34.20 -26.98 11.70
N SER A 172 32.95 -27.26 12.02
CA SER A 172 32.29 -28.53 11.68
C SER A 172 31.92 -28.61 10.21
N GLU A 173 31.55 -27.47 9.61
CA GLU A 173 31.17 -27.37 8.20
C GLU A 173 31.48 -25.96 7.68
N ILE A 174 31.94 -25.89 6.44
CA ILE A 174 32.13 -24.63 5.70
C ILE A 174 31.24 -24.65 4.47
N LYS A 175 30.26 -23.76 4.45
CA LYS A 175 29.34 -23.56 3.30
C LYS A 175 29.73 -22.31 2.53
N LYS A 176 29.82 -22.44 1.22
CA LYS A 176 29.95 -21.28 0.32
C LYS A 176 28.62 -20.98 -0.34
N ALA A 177 28.23 -19.71 -0.36
CA ALA A 177 27.07 -19.25 -1.09
C ALA A 177 27.41 -17.99 -1.88
N GLN A 178 26.94 -17.93 -3.10
CA GLN A 178 27.06 -16.72 -3.93
C GLN A 178 25.80 -15.88 -3.72
N HIS A 179 26.00 -14.60 -3.43
CA HIS A 179 24.92 -13.61 -3.31
C HIS A 179 25.20 -12.48 -4.29
N PHE A 180 24.09 -11.90 -4.80
CA PHE A 180 24.15 -10.73 -5.66
C PHE A 180 23.45 -9.57 -4.96
N THR A 181 23.93 -8.36 -5.21
CA THR A 181 23.23 -7.15 -4.77
C THR A 181 21.92 -7.01 -5.52
N ASN A 182 20.88 -6.60 -4.81
CA ASN A 182 19.60 -6.29 -5.42
C ASN A 182 19.55 -4.80 -5.80
N PRO A 183 18.82 -4.43 -6.86
CA PRO A 183 18.53 -3.03 -7.14
C PRO A 183 17.69 -2.42 -6.02
N PRO A 184 17.61 -1.07 -5.92
CA PRO A 184 16.70 -0.42 -4.99
C PRO A 184 15.28 -0.96 -5.15
N ALA A 185 14.60 -1.17 -4.03
CA ALA A 185 13.23 -1.65 -4.05
C ALA A 185 12.30 -0.63 -4.73
N ARG A 186 11.29 -1.13 -5.46
CA ARG A 186 10.25 -0.26 -6.00
C ARG A 186 9.42 0.35 -4.88
N TYR A 187 8.80 1.49 -5.17
CA TYR A 187 7.92 2.13 -4.22
C TYR A 187 6.70 1.25 -3.91
N THR A 188 6.30 1.30 -2.66
CA THR A 188 4.96 0.94 -2.18
C THR A 188 4.18 2.23 -1.95
N GLU A 189 2.85 2.16 -1.75
CA GLU A 189 2.09 3.37 -1.39
C GLU A 189 2.68 4.08 -0.16
N ALA A 190 3.08 3.33 0.87
CA ALA A 190 3.64 3.90 2.09
C ALA A 190 5.00 4.58 1.85
N SER A 191 5.92 3.94 1.11
CA SER A 191 7.22 4.55 0.82
C SER A 191 7.10 5.72 -0.17
N LEU A 192 6.11 5.70 -1.06
CA LEU A 192 5.82 6.83 -1.94
C LEU A 192 5.32 8.05 -1.13
N VAL A 193 4.39 7.84 -0.18
CA VAL A 193 3.95 8.93 0.72
C VAL A 193 5.12 9.51 1.50
N LYS A 194 6.01 8.65 2.03
CA LYS A 194 7.20 9.11 2.75
C LYS A 194 8.11 9.99 1.89
N VAL A 195 8.36 9.59 0.66
CA VAL A 195 9.18 10.36 -0.28
C VAL A 195 8.50 11.68 -0.68
N LEU A 196 7.19 11.68 -0.91
CA LEU A 196 6.44 12.92 -1.16
C LEU A 196 6.56 13.90 0.02
N GLU A 197 6.45 13.40 1.26
CA GLU A 197 6.65 14.19 2.48
C GLU A 197 8.08 14.74 2.58
N GLU A 198 9.09 13.91 2.32
CA GLU A 198 10.51 14.30 2.35
C GLU A 198 10.83 15.42 1.35
N PHE A 199 10.20 15.39 0.18
CA PHE A 199 10.36 16.44 -0.84
C PHE A 199 9.41 17.65 -0.67
N GLY A 200 8.53 17.62 0.33
CA GLY A 200 7.55 18.70 0.55
C GLY A 200 6.41 18.74 -0.47
N ILE A 201 6.18 17.66 -1.21
CA ILE A 201 5.14 17.53 -2.23
C ILE A 201 3.86 17.00 -1.61
N GLY A 202 2.77 17.79 -1.72
CA GLY A 202 1.48 17.45 -1.14
C GLY A 202 1.41 17.69 0.38
N ARG A 203 0.27 17.36 0.94
CA ARG A 203 -0.03 17.50 2.38
C ARG A 203 -0.78 16.25 2.85
N PRO A 204 -0.92 16.01 4.15
CA PRO A 204 -1.64 14.84 4.70
C PRO A 204 -3.05 14.65 4.12
N SER A 205 -3.70 15.74 3.70
CA SER A 205 -5.02 15.71 3.07
C SER A 205 -5.00 15.26 1.60
N THR A 206 -3.87 15.37 0.89
CA THR A 206 -3.78 15.11 -0.56
C THR A 206 -3.09 13.82 -0.93
N TYR A 207 -2.19 13.26 -0.11
CA TYR A 207 -1.40 12.07 -0.45
C TYR A 207 -2.25 10.91 -0.95
N SER A 208 -3.26 10.51 -0.17
CA SER A 208 -4.13 9.39 -0.53
C SER A 208 -4.96 9.66 -1.79
N ALA A 209 -5.43 10.90 -1.96
CA ALA A 209 -6.21 11.31 -3.14
C ALA A 209 -5.35 11.27 -4.40
N THR A 210 -4.12 11.77 -4.35
CA THR A 210 -3.16 11.79 -5.46
C THR A 210 -2.81 10.38 -5.92
N ILE A 211 -2.42 9.49 -4.98
CA ILE A 211 -2.11 8.09 -5.31
C ILE A 211 -3.33 7.41 -5.94
N ASN A 212 -4.51 7.60 -5.38
CA ASN A 212 -5.74 7.03 -5.91
C ASN A 212 -6.05 7.54 -7.32
N GLN A 213 -5.75 8.81 -7.62
CA GLN A 213 -5.98 9.39 -8.93
C GLN A 213 -5.08 8.80 -10.00
N ILE A 214 -3.79 8.61 -9.74
CA ILE A 214 -2.86 7.99 -10.70
C ILE A 214 -3.18 6.51 -10.94
N VAL A 215 -3.68 5.79 -9.91
CA VAL A 215 -4.21 4.43 -10.06
C VAL A 215 -5.46 4.41 -10.93
N ASN A 216 -6.45 5.26 -10.64
CA ASN A 216 -7.72 5.31 -11.38
C ASN A 216 -7.54 5.73 -12.84
N ARG A 217 -6.50 6.51 -13.13
CA ARG A 217 -6.12 6.90 -14.50
C ARG A 217 -5.29 5.83 -15.22
N ASN A 218 -5.00 4.70 -14.57
CA ASN A 218 -4.13 3.64 -15.08
C ASN A 218 -2.72 4.12 -15.44
N TYR A 219 -2.19 5.12 -14.74
CA TYR A 219 -0.80 5.56 -14.91
C TYR A 219 0.18 4.63 -14.20
N ILE A 220 -0.29 3.96 -13.14
CA ILE A 220 0.44 2.96 -12.39
C ILE A 220 -0.39 1.70 -12.17
N GLU A 221 0.30 0.58 -11.96
CA GLU A 221 -0.28 -0.70 -11.56
C GLU A 221 0.52 -1.30 -10.40
N PHE A 222 -0.07 -2.30 -9.74
CA PHE A 222 0.55 -2.96 -8.60
C PHE A 222 0.88 -4.41 -8.91
N GLU A 223 2.11 -4.82 -8.59
CA GLU A 223 2.49 -6.22 -8.46
C GLU A 223 2.76 -6.50 -6.97
N GLY A 224 1.85 -7.21 -6.34
CA GLY A 224 1.84 -7.35 -4.88
C GLY A 224 1.68 -6.00 -4.18
N ARG A 225 2.75 -5.46 -3.59
CA ARG A 225 2.77 -4.13 -2.96
C ARG A 225 3.59 -3.11 -3.75
N SER A 226 4.32 -3.55 -4.76
CA SER A 226 5.22 -2.72 -5.55
C SER A 226 4.45 -1.97 -6.63
N ILE A 227 4.81 -0.70 -6.81
CA ILE A 227 4.22 0.19 -7.81
C ILE A 227 5.05 0.12 -9.08
N TYR A 228 4.37 -0.04 -10.21
CA TYR A 228 4.96 -0.03 -11.56
C TYR A 228 4.26 1.02 -12.42
N PRO A 229 5.00 1.84 -13.18
CA PRO A 229 4.40 2.70 -14.18
C PRO A 229 3.87 1.83 -15.34
N THR A 230 2.71 2.19 -15.87
CA THR A 230 2.17 1.59 -17.09
C THR A 230 2.78 2.28 -18.33
N GLU A 231 2.63 1.67 -19.51
CA GLU A 231 2.99 2.33 -20.77
C GLU A 231 2.29 3.68 -20.95
N LEU A 232 1.01 3.75 -20.57
CA LEU A 232 0.26 5.01 -20.57
C LEU A 232 0.88 6.03 -19.60
N GLY A 233 1.22 5.61 -18.39
CA GLY A 233 1.85 6.47 -17.39
C GLY A 233 3.19 7.03 -17.88
N ILE A 234 4.02 6.20 -18.49
CA ILE A 234 5.30 6.60 -19.08
C ILE A 234 5.07 7.60 -20.22
N THR A 235 4.15 7.31 -21.14
CA THR A 235 3.84 8.20 -22.27
C THR A 235 3.35 9.56 -21.80
N VAL A 236 2.43 9.60 -20.82
CA VAL A 236 1.94 10.86 -20.25
C VAL A 236 3.04 11.62 -19.52
N ASN A 237 3.89 10.92 -18.76
CA ASN A 237 5.02 11.54 -18.06
C ASN A 237 6.01 12.17 -19.04
N ASN A 238 6.39 11.45 -20.11
CA ASN A 238 7.30 11.96 -21.13
C ASN A 238 6.71 13.20 -21.83
N PHE A 239 5.42 13.14 -22.23
CA PHE A 239 4.72 14.29 -22.79
C PHE A 239 4.79 15.52 -21.87
N LEU A 240 4.50 15.31 -20.58
CA LEU A 240 4.50 16.39 -19.60
C LEU A 240 5.90 16.94 -19.35
N GLN A 241 6.92 16.10 -19.26
CA GLN A 241 8.30 16.53 -19.08
C GLN A 241 8.85 17.29 -20.30
N GLU A 242 8.53 16.83 -21.51
CA GLU A 242 8.99 17.49 -22.73
C GLU A 242 8.33 18.84 -23.00
N ASN A 243 7.11 19.04 -22.56
CA ASN A 243 6.32 20.23 -22.89
C ASN A 243 6.06 21.18 -21.72
N PHE A 244 6.27 20.74 -20.47
CA PHE A 244 5.95 21.48 -19.24
C PHE A 244 7.05 21.28 -18.18
N ASP A 245 8.31 21.23 -18.56
CA ASP A 245 9.44 20.93 -17.68
C ASP A 245 9.53 21.89 -16.48
N ASP A 246 9.23 23.16 -16.69
CA ASP A 246 9.22 24.18 -15.65
C ASP A 246 8.15 23.91 -14.56
N ILE A 247 7.11 23.13 -14.88
CA ILE A 247 5.97 22.85 -13.98
C ILE A 247 6.03 21.41 -13.43
N ILE A 248 6.49 20.48 -14.29
CA ILE A 248 6.51 19.06 -13.95
C ILE A 248 7.88 18.66 -13.39
N ASN A 249 8.23 19.25 -12.27
CA ASN A 249 9.40 18.86 -11.50
C ASN A 249 9.10 18.90 -9.98
N VAL A 250 9.99 18.27 -9.21
CA VAL A 250 9.85 18.11 -7.76
C VAL A 250 9.97 19.46 -7.07
N GLU A 251 10.93 20.27 -7.48
CA GLU A 251 11.27 21.58 -6.91
C GLU A 251 10.11 22.56 -7.08
N PHE A 252 9.58 22.67 -8.29
CA PHE A 252 8.43 23.55 -8.55
C PHE A 252 7.21 23.16 -7.72
N THR A 253 6.93 21.86 -7.62
CA THR A 253 5.76 21.38 -6.86
C THR A 253 5.92 21.69 -5.37
N ALA A 254 7.12 21.50 -4.81
CA ALA A 254 7.43 21.84 -3.41
C ALA A 254 7.34 23.36 -3.17
N GLU A 255 7.88 24.19 -4.10
CA GLU A 255 7.79 25.64 -4.03
C GLU A 255 6.33 26.13 -4.09
N MET A 256 5.49 25.52 -4.94
CA MET A 256 4.07 25.87 -5.02
C MET A 256 3.35 25.58 -3.70
N GLU A 257 3.62 24.44 -3.08
CA GLU A 257 3.07 24.13 -1.74
C GLU A 257 3.51 25.16 -0.68
N ASP A 258 4.80 25.58 -0.71
CA ASP A 258 5.31 26.64 0.19
C ASP A 258 4.67 28.01 -0.09
N GLN A 259 4.39 28.34 -1.36
CA GLN A 259 3.64 29.55 -1.71
C GLN A 259 2.20 29.50 -1.21
N LEU A 260 1.53 28.35 -1.29
CA LEU A 260 0.18 28.18 -0.74
C LEU A 260 0.16 28.35 0.78
N ASP A 261 1.16 27.84 1.49
CA ASP A 261 1.31 28.06 2.94
C ASP A 261 1.54 29.54 3.25
N LYS A 262 2.37 30.25 2.51
CA LYS A 262 2.59 31.70 2.65
C LYS A 262 1.32 32.53 2.38
N ILE A 263 0.46 32.09 1.46
CA ILE A 263 -0.84 32.70 1.22
C ILE A 263 -1.73 32.52 2.45
N ALA A 264 -1.79 31.30 3.01
CA ALA A 264 -2.55 31.01 4.22
C ALA A 264 -2.08 31.83 5.43
N GLU A 265 -0.79 32.11 5.51
CA GLU A 265 -0.17 32.97 6.53
C GLU A 265 -0.28 34.50 6.22
N HIS A 266 -0.97 34.90 5.15
CA HIS A 266 -1.10 36.30 4.68
C HIS A 266 0.23 36.97 4.35
N LYS A 267 1.29 36.23 4.02
CA LYS A 267 2.61 36.76 3.66
C LYS A 267 2.75 37.09 2.19
N VAL A 268 1.94 36.44 1.34
CA VAL A 268 1.95 36.60 -0.12
C VAL A 268 0.52 36.72 -0.63
N TYR A 269 0.32 37.53 -1.67
CA TYR A 269 -1.00 37.72 -2.28
C TYR A 269 -1.25 36.65 -3.34
N TRP A 270 -2.34 35.93 -3.24
CA TRP A 270 -2.64 34.77 -4.09
C TRP A 270 -2.69 35.09 -5.59
N LYS A 271 -3.13 36.31 -5.98
CA LYS A 271 -3.20 36.68 -7.38
C LYS A 271 -1.82 36.84 -8.01
N ASP A 272 -0.81 37.25 -7.26
CA ASP A 272 0.56 37.38 -7.75
C ASP A 272 1.16 36.00 -8.05
N VAL A 273 0.94 35.04 -7.15
CA VAL A 273 1.36 33.64 -7.33
C VAL A 273 0.67 33.05 -8.56
N LEU A 274 -0.66 33.21 -8.68
CA LEU A 274 -1.42 32.70 -9.80
C LEU A 274 -1.02 33.36 -11.13
N SER A 275 -0.82 34.67 -11.15
CA SER A 275 -0.40 35.41 -12.36
C SER A 275 0.98 34.98 -12.83
N SER A 276 1.93 34.79 -11.91
CA SER A 276 3.27 34.31 -12.24
C SER A 276 3.22 32.92 -12.85
N PHE A 277 2.49 31.99 -12.23
CA PHE A 277 2.28 30.64 -12.74
C PHE A 277 1.65 30.63 -14.14
N TYR A 278 0.55 31.38 -14.30
CA TYR A 278 -0.23 31.34 -15.54
C TYR A 278 0.53 31.86 -16.77
N LYS A 279 1.41 32.86 -16.60
CA LYS A 279 2.24 33.37 -17.70
C LYS A 279 3.15 32.30 -18.32
N GLY A 280 3.81 31.48 -17.48
CA GLY A 280 4.64 30.37 -17.95
C GLY A 280 3.76 29.30 -18.62
N PHE A 281 2.72 28.88 -17.95
CA PHE A 281 1.79 27.86 -18.42
C PHE A 281 1.12 28.23 -19.77
N GLU A 282 0.69 29.48 -19.97
CA GLU A 282 0.09 29.93 -21.23
C GLU A 282 1.07 29.88 -22.40
N LYS A 283 2.34 30.22 -22.16
CA LYS A 283 3.40 30.10 -23.15
C LYS A 283 3.60 28.64 -23.57
N ASP A 284 3.70 27.73 -22.61
CA ASP A 284 3.92 26.30 -22.89
C ASP A 284 2.70 25.70 -23.60
N MET A 285 1.48 26.01 -23.15
CA MET A 285 0.25 25.62 -23.84
C MET A 285 0.17 26.12 -25.28
N THR A 286 0.68 27.31 -25.55
CA THR A 286 0.72 27.88 -26.92
C THR A 286 1.72 27.12 -27.79
N SER A 287 2.86 26.70 -27.20
CA SER A 287 3.86 25.88 -27.88
C SER A 287 3.33 24.50 -28.23
N VAL A 288 2.70 23.80 -27.25
CA VAL A 288 2.12 22.48 -27.42
C VAL A 288 1.02 22.45 -28.49
N LYS A 289 0.19 23.50 -28.58
CA LYS A 289 -0.86 23.58 -29.63
C LYS A 289 -0.28 23.69 -31.06
N LYS A 290 0.96 24.09 -31.22
CA LYS A 290 1.65 24.16 -32.50
C LYS A 290 2.43 22.88 -32.81
N ASP A 291 2.71 22.07 -31.80
CA ASP A 291 3.41 20.82 -31.95
C ASP A 291 2.43 19.73 -32.46
N ASN A 292 2.83 19.07 -33.55
CA ASN A 292 2.08 17.96 -34.14
C ASN A 292 2.62 16.58 -33.74
N THR A 293 3.45 16.51 -32.69
CA THR A 293 4.03 15.24 -32.22
C THR A 293 2.92 14.31 -31.70
N ASP A 294 2.92 13.06 -32.19
CA ASP A 294 1.93 12.06 -31.76
C ASP A 294 2.42 11.27 -30.55
N TYR A 295 1.95 11.63 -29.35
CA TYR A 295 2.24 10.99 -28.09
C TYR A 295 1.33 9.80 -27.76
N LYS A 296 0.74 9.16 -28.76
CA LYS A 296 -0.08 7.96 -28.51
C LYS A 296 0.77 6.80 -28.01
N VAL A 297 0.23 6.05 -27.07
CA VAL A 297 0.78 4.75 -26.69
C VAL A 297 0.84 3.88 -27.93
N LYS A 298 1.99 3.35 -28.28
CA LYS A 298 2.15 2.49 -29.45
C LYS A 298 1.31 1.24 -29.30
N ASP A 299 0.52 0.96 -30.33
CA ASP A 299 -0.28 -0.24 -30.38
C ASP A 299 0.64 -1.49 -30.41
N LYS A 300 0.41 -2.45 -29.50
CA LYS A 300 1.13 -3.71 -29.51
C LYS A 300 0.44 -4.66 -30.48
N VAL A 301 1.01 -4.82 -31.67
CA VAL A 301 0.50 -5.73 -32.71
C VAL A 301 0.58 -7.18 -32.21
N LEU A 302 -0.49 -7.91 -32.44
CA LEU A 302 -0.63 -9.35 -32.13
C LEU A 302 -0.51 -10.17 -33.39
N ASP A 303 -0.11 -11.44 -33.25
CA ASP A 303 -0.08 -12.40 -34.36
C ASP A 303 -1.49 -12.84 -34.83
N GLU A 304 -2.53 -12.40 -34.12
CA GLU A 304 -3.94 -12.70 -34.38
C GLU A 304 -4.49 -11.79 -35.50
N LYS A 305 -5.20 -12.39 -36.46
CA LYS A 305 -5.83 -11.65 -37.57
C LYS A 305 -7.28 -11.25 -37.27
N CYS A 306 -7.67 -10.09 -37.76
CA CYS A 306 -9.02 -9.59 -37.64
C CYS A 306 -10.01 -10.47 -38.42
N PRO A 307 -11.07 -11.00 -37.78
CA PRO A 307 -12.06 -11.84 -38.46
C PRO A 307 -12.92 -11.08 -39.47
N LYS A 308 -12.95 -9.73 -39.40
CA LYS A 308 -13.72 -8.88 -40.33
C LYS A 308 -12.98 -8.56 -41.62
N CYS A 309 -11.67 -8.27 -41.55
CA CYS A 309 -10.92 -7.72 -42.68
C CYS A 309 -9.54 -8.39 -42.91
N GLY A 310 -9.13 -9.34 -42.10
CA GLY A 310 -7.88 -10.05 -42.24
C GLY A 310 -6.61 -9.33 -41.83
N HIS A 311 -6.66 -8.02 -41.50
CA HIS A 311 -5.51 -7.27 -40.97
C HIS A 311 -5.13 -7.74 -39.57
N ALA A 312 -3.95 -7.40 -39.10
CA ALA A 312 -3.49 -7.74 -37.77
C ALA A 312 -4.37 -7.09 -36.68
N LEU A 313 -4.52 -7.77 -35.55
CA LEU A 313 -5.09 -7.17 -34.35
C LEU A 313 -3.98 -6.56 -33.51
N ALA A 314 -4.32 -5.52 -32.73
CA ALA A 314 -3.39 -4.90 -31.80
C ALA A 314 -4.08 -4.59 -30.46
N ILE A 315 -3.28 -4.62 -29.39
CA ILE A 315 -3.72 -4.09 -28.10
C ILE A 315 -3.70 -2.57 -28.20
N LYS A 316 -4.87 -1.97 -28.08
CA LYS A 316 -5.10 -0.53 -28.10
C LYS A 316 -5.50 -0.02 -26.73
N HIS A 317 -5.24 1.26 -26.50
CA HIS A 317 -5.60 1.94 -25.24
C HIS A 317 -6.83 2.82 -25.46
N GLY A 318 -7.94 2.51 -24.78
CA GLY A 318 -9.18 3.27 -24.84
C GLY A 318 -9.53 3.92 -23.50
N ARG A 319 -10.58 4.73 -23.50
CA ARG A 319 -11.07 5.44 -22.31
C ARG A 319 -11.37 4.52 -21.12
N ASN A 320 -11.75 3.28 -21.38
CA ASN A 320 -12.14 2.30 -20.37
C ASN A 320 -11.05 1.23 -20.11
N GLY A 321 -9.82 1.46 -20.59
CA GLY A 321 -8.69 0.53 -20.46
C GLY A 321 -8.25 -0.07 -21.79
N LYS A 322 -7.39 -1.11 -21.70
CA LYS A 322 -6.84 -1.83 -22.86
C LYS A 322 -7.93 -2.69 -23.53
N PHE A 323 -7.93 -2.70 -24.86
CA PHE A 323 -8.78 -3.58 -25.68
C PHE A 323 -8.02 -4.06 -26.90
N ILE A 324 -8.47 -5.13 -27.52
CA ILE A 324 -7.94 -5.60 -28.82
C ILE A 324 -8.75 -4.96 -29.92
N GLY A 325 -8.10 -4.28 -30.85
CA GLY A 325 -8.73 -3.65 -31.98
C GLY A 325 -8.00 -3.92 -33.30
N CYS A 326 -8.69 -3.80 -34.41
CA CYS A 326 -8.10 -3.94 -35.73
C CYS A 326 -7.10 -2.80 -36.01
N THR A 327 -5.95 -3.15 -36.61
CA THR A 327 -4.96 -2.15 -37.04
C THR A 327 -5.44 -1.29 -38.22
N ASN A 328 -6.46 -1.78 -38.97
CA ASN A 328 -7.05 -1.06 -40.11
C ASN A 328 -8.18 -0.09 -39.69
N PHE A 329 -8.21 0.36 -38.46
CA PHE A 329 -9.13 1.44 -38.05
C PHE A 329 -8.68 2.77 -38.71
N PRO A 330 -9.60 3.62 -39.24
CA PRO A 330 -11.05 3.57 -39.11
C PRO A 330 -11.82 2.70 -40.10
N ASP A 331 -11.20 2.15 -41.14
CA ASP A 331 -11.90 1.37 -42.17
C ASP A 331 -12.47 0.04 -41.62
N CYS A 332 -11.92 -0.46 -40.51
CA CYS A 332 -12.44 -1.62 -39.81
C CYS A 332 -12.60 -1.31 -38.30
N ASP A 333 -13.82 -1.37 -37.83
CA ASP A 333 -14.23 -1.07 -36.45
C ASP A 333 -14.19 -2.26 -35.49
N PHE A 334 -13.60 -3.40 -35.91
CA PHE A 334 -13.57 -4.60 -35.08
C PHE A 334 -12.83 -4.37 -33.78
N THR A 335 -13.50 -4.67 -32.66
CA THR A 335 -12.90 -4.64 -31.32
C THR A 335 -13.29 -5.87 -30.50
N LYS A 336 -12.38 -6.30 -29.64
CA LYS A 336 -12.55 -7.43 -28.72
C LYS A 336 -11.98 -7.05 -27.35
N SER A 337 -12.71 -7.34 -26.28
CA SER A 337 -12.20 -7.12 -24.92
C SER A 337 -11.01 -8.05 -24.62
N ILE A 338 -10.02 -7.53 -23.89
CA ILE A 338 -8.96 -8.38 -23.34
C ILE A 338 -9.55 -9.15 -22.17
N VAL A 339 -9.59 -10.47 -22.32
CA VAL A 339 -10.20 -11.36 -21.35
C VAL A 339 -9.11 -12.13 -20.63
N LYS A 340 -9.12 -12.14 -19.32
CA LYS A 340 -8.28 -13.06 -18.53
C LYS A 340 -8.97 -14.41 -18.51
N THR A 341 -8.40 -15.38 -19.22
CA THR A 341 -8.85 -16.76 -19.16
C THR A 341 -8.42 -17.39 -17.83
N THR A 342 -9.23 -18.30 -17.31
CA THR A 342 -8.89 -19.04 -16.10
C THR A 342 -8.21 -20.38 -16.40
N GLY A 343 -8.17 -20.79 -17.66
CA GLY A 343 -7.73 -22.11 -18.10
C GLY A 343 -8.70 -23.24 -17.72
N VAL A 344 -9.94 -22.88 -17.38
CA VAL A 344 -10.95 -23.86 -16.93
C VAL A 344 -12.10 -23.91 -17.94
N ASP A 345 -12.37 -25.12 -18.45
CA ASP A 345 -13.48 -25.35 -19.39
C ASP A 345 -14.84 -25.12 -18.74
N CYS A 346 -15.78 -24.60 -19.54
CA CYS A 346 -17.15 -24.40 -19.06
C CYS A 346 -17.86 -25.75 -18.81
N PRO A 347 -18.42 -25.99 -17.62
CA PRO A 347 -19.10 -27.25 -17.34
C PRO A 347 -20.44 -27.38 -18.08
N LYS A 348 -21.02 -26.25 -18.55
CA LYS A 348 -22.33 -26.21 -19.19
C LYS A 348 -22.27 -26.44 -20.69
N CYS A 349 -21.44 -25.72 -21.45
CA CYS A 349 -21.40 -25.80 -22.91
C CYS A 349 -20.25 -26.64 -23.47
N LYS A 350 -19.28 -27.04 -22.69
CA LYS A 350 -18.08 -27.86 -23.06
C LYS A 350 -17.13 -27.22 -24.07
N ASP A 351 -17.60 -26.29 -24.91
CA ASP A 351 -16.82 -25.61 -25.94
C ASP A 351 -16.32 -24.24 -25.54
N GLY A 352 -16.75 -23.76 -24.35
CA GLY A 352 -16.36 -22.47 -23.80
C GLY A 352 -15.41 -22.61 -22.62
N GLU A 353 -14.66 -21.53 -22.37
CA GLU A 353 -13.73 -21.39 -21.26
C GLU A 353 -14.29 -20.39 -20.24
N ILE A 354 -14.02 -20.60 -18.96
CA ILE A 354 -14.39 -19.66 -17.90
C ILE A 354 -13.39 -18.49 -17.87
N ILE A 355 -13.91 -17.30 -17.96
CA ILE A 355 -13.17 -16.04 -18.01
C ILE A 355 -13.52 -15.13 -16.84
N GLU A 356 -12.55 -14.34 -16.38
CA GLU A 356 -12.79 -13.30 -15.37
C GLU A 356 -13.49 -12.10 -16.02
N LYS A 357 -14.60 -11.67 -15.44
CA LYS A 357 -15.36 -10.47 -15.82
C LYS A 357 -15.56 -9.54 -14.62
N VAL A 358 -15.84 -8.28 -14.91
CA VAL A 358 -16.20 -7.29 -13.89
C VAL A 358 -17.63 -6.84 -14.12
N SER A 359 -18.48 -6.93 -13.09
CA SER A 359 -19.86 -6.50 -13.14
C SER A 359 -19.98 -4.96 -13.21
N LYS A 360 -21.12 -4.42 -13.60
CA LYS A 360 -21.40 -2.96 -13.60
C LYS A 360 -21.18 -2.29 -12.24
N LYS A 361 -21.20 -3.06 -11.15
CA LYS A 361 -20.94 -2.60 -9.77
C LYS A 361 -19.48 -2.78 -9.32
N GLY A 362 -18.56 -3.08 -10.25
CA GLY A 362 -17.13 -3.26 -9.97
C GLY A 362 -16.76 -4.58 -9.30
N LYS A 363 -17.67 -5.54 -9.13
CA LYS A 363 -17.37 -6.85 -8.54
C LYS A 363 -16.88 -7.82 -9.61
N ARG A 364 -15.81 -8.56 -9.32
CA ARG A 364 -15.32 -9.65 -10.17
C ARG A 364 -16.27 -10.84 -10.09
N PHE A 365 -16.46 -11.51 -11.22
CA PHE A 365 -17.15 -12.77 -11.35
C PHE A 365 -16.56 -13.56 -12.51
N TYR A 366 -16.86 -14.83 -12.59
CA TYR A 366 -16.32 -15.75 -13.57
C TYR A 366 -17.46 -16.30 -14.42
N ALA A 367 -17.35 -16.19 -15.73
CA ALA A 367 -18.43 -16.59 -16.64
C ALA A 367 -17.89 -17.25 -17.90
N CYS A 368 -18.72 -18.03 -18.58
CA CYS A 368 -18.39 -18.59 -19.87
C CYS A 368 -18.14 -17.50 -20.91
N ASN A 369 -17.11 -17.68 -21.75
CA ASN A 369 -16.78 -16.78 -22.86
C ASN A 369 -17.82 -16.83 -23.99
N ASN A 370 -18.64 -17.90 -24.09
CA ASN A 370 -19.69 -18.09 -25.09
C ASN A 370 -21.01 -17.38 -24.71
N TYR A 371 -20.99 -16.45 -23.76
CA TYR A 371 -22.18 -15.64 -23.51
C TYR A 371 -22.51 -14.75 -24.74
N PRO A 372 -23.77 -14.64 -25.22
CA PRO A 372 -25.00 -15.04 -24.55
C PRO A 372 -25.47 -16.49 -24.76
N ASP A 373 -24.84 -17.27 -25.63
CA ASP A 373 -25.27 -18.64 -25.94
C ASP A 373 -25.10 -19.60 -24.73
N CYS A 374 -24.16 -19.26 -23.83
CA CYS A 374 -24.00 -19.95 -22.56
C CYS A 374 -23.99 -18.93 -21.41
N ASP A 375 -24.92 -19.05 -20.50
CA ASP A 375 -25.14 -18.15 -19.35
C ASP A 375 -24.45 -18.60 -18.06
N TYR A 376 -23.56 -19.61 -18.12
CA TYR A 376 -22.85 -20.11 -16.94
C TYR A 376 -22.01 -19.02 -16.30
N ALA A 377 -22.22 -18.76 -15.01
CA ALA A 377 -21.45 -17.79 -14.24
C ALA A 377 -21.36 -18.15 -12.75
N VAL A 378 -20.21 -17.87 -12.14
CA VAL A 378 -19.94 -18.05 -10.71
C VAL A 378 -19.24 -16.84 -10.12
N TRP A 379 -19.41 -16.61 -8.81
CA TRP A 379 -18.84 -15.44 -8.14
C TRP A 379 -17.43 -15.64 -7.59
N ASP A 380 -17.10 -16.90 -7.26
CA ASP A 380 -15.79 -17.24 -6.68
C ASP A 380 -14.89 -17.84 -7.75
N PRO A 381 -13.54 -17.71 -7.66
CA PRO A 381 -12.61 -18.25 -8.66
C PRO A 381 -12.74 -19.77 -8.82
N PRO A 382 -12.86 -20.28 -10.05
CA PRO A 382 -12.90 -21.72 -10.29
C PRO A 382 -11.54 -22.36 -10.02
N THR A 383 -11.53 -23.58 -9.48
CA THR A 383 -10.31 -24.34 -9.19
C THR A 383 -9.87 -25.24 -10.34
N GLY A 384 -10.70 -25.42 -11.36
CA GLY A 384 -10.50 -26.39 -12.45
C GLY A 384 -10.94 -27.83 -12.10
N GLU A 385 -11.27 -28.07 -10.84
CA GLU A 385 -11.77 -29.39 -10.41
C GLU A 385 -13.30 -29.48 -10.50
N LYS A 386 -13.80 -30.67 -10.80
CA LYS A 386 -15.24 -30.97 -10.83
C LYS A 386 -15.74 -31.50 -9.49
N CYS A 387 -16.95 -31.17 -9.16
CA CYS A 387 -17.62 -31.66 -7.97
C CYS A 387 -17.89 -33.17 -8.10
N PRO A 388 -17.53 -34.01 -7.11
CA PRO A 388 -17.77 -35.44 -7.15
C PRO A 388 -19.26 -35.80 -7.06
N GLU A 389 -20.10 -34.91 -6.53
CA GLU A 389 -21.54 -35.17 -6.34
C GLU A 389 -22.38 -34.78 -7.57
N CYS A 390 -22.11 -33.62 -8.19
CA CYS A 390 -22.95 -33.10 -9.26
C CYS A 390 -22.22 -32.78 -10.57
N GLY A 391 -20.89 -32.93 -10.63
CA GLY A 391 -20.09 -32.67 -11.83
C GLY A 391 -19.83 -31.20 -12.18
N ASP A 392 -20.42 -30.25 -11.45
CA ASP A 392 -20.19 -28.82 -11.65
C ASP A 392 -18.81 -28.38 -11.11
N LEU A 393 -18.40 -27.13 -11.36
CA LEU A 393 -17.08 -26.66 -10.94
C LEU A 393 -16.99 -26.47 -9.41
N LEU A 394 -15.84 -26.83 -8.88
CA LEU A 394 -15.43 -26.41 -7.56
C LEU A 394 -14.84 -25.00 -7.64
N VAL A 395 -15.25 -24.13 -6.71
CA VAL A 395 -14.81 -22.75 -6.60
C VAL A 395 -14.12 -22.50 -5.26
N HIS A 396 -13.15 -21.62 -5.24
CA HIS A 396 -12.44 -21.25 -4.02
C HIS A 396 -13.10 -20.03 -3.37
N LYS A 397 -13.97 -20.29 -2.39
CA LYS A 397 -14.57 -19.23 -1.59
C LYS A 397 -13.61 -18.80 -0.50
N LYS A 398 -13.03 -17.63 -0.69
CA LYS A 398 -12.11 -17.02 0.27
C LYS A 398 -12.62 -15.67 0.74
N ASN A 399 -13.01 -15.61 1.99
CA ASN A 399 -13.31 -14.38 2.70
C ASN A 399 -12.69 -14.44 4.11
N ARG A 400 -12.94 -13.45 4.97
CA ARG A 400 -12.37 -13.39 6.32
C ARG A 400 -12.78 -14.53 7.26
N LYS A 401 -13.94 -15.13 7.02
CA LYS A 401 -14.52 -16.18 7.89
C LYS A 401 -14.40 -17.57 7.28
N VAL A 402 -14.20 -17.65 5.96
CA VAL A 402 -14.28 -18.89 5.21
C VAL A 402 -13.13 -18.93 4.20
N ASP A 403 -12.37 -20.01 4.22
CA ASP A 403 -11.35 -20.36 3.23
C ASP A 403 -11.55 -21.84 2.88
N GLU A 404 -12.46 -22.09 1.92
CA GLU A 404 -12.91 -23.43 1.55
C GLU A 404 -13.04 -23.58 0.02
N ILE A 405 -12.86 -24.82 -0.45
CA ILE A 405 -13.19 -25.21 -1.80
C ILE A 405 -14.56 -25.86 -1.75
N ARG A 406 -15.52 -25.28 -2.47
CA ARG A 406 -16.90 -25.76 -2.50
C ARG A 406 -17.46 -25.84 -3.91
N CYS A 407 -18.48 -26.65 -4.10
CA CYS A 407 -19.22 -26.68 -5.34
C CYS A 407 -20.04 -25.41 -5.54
N ALA A 408 -20.00 -24.86 -6.76
CA ALA A 408 -20.78 -23.67 -7.12
C ALA A 408 -22.29 -23.93 -7.14
N ASN A 409 -22.71 -25.18 -7.38
CA ASN A 409 -24.11 -25.59 -7.57
C ASN A 409 -24.71 -26.27 -6.34
N CYS A 410 -24.16 -27.43 -5.91
CA CYS A 410 -24.78 -28.25 -4.86
C CYS A 410 -24.30 -27.93 -3.44
N GLY A 411 -23.28 -27.07 -3.27
CA GLY A 411 -22.76 -26.69 -1.98
C GLY A 411 -21.81 -27.70 -1.31
N TYR A 412 -21.46 -28.82 -2.00
CA TYR A 412 -20.43 -29.74 -1.53
C TYR A 412 -19.16 -29.00 -1.13
N ILE A 413 -18.60 -29.35 0.01
CA ILE A 413 -17.36 -28.76 0.54
C ILE A 413 -16.28 -29.83 0.50
N LYS A 414 -15.18 -29.52 -0.22
CA LYS A 414 -14.00 -30.39 -0.28
C LYS A 414 -13.19 -30.25 1.01
N GLU A 415 -13.05 -31.34 1.77
CA GLU A 415 -12.19 -31.36 2.96
C GLU A 415 -10.74 -31.03 2.62
N LYS A 416 -10.13 -30.11 3.38
CA LYS A 416 -8.69 -29.88 3.32
C LYS A 416 -8.00 -31.15 3.85
N LYS A 417 -7.27 -31.86 3.01
CA LYS A 417 -6.28 -32.82 3.52
C LYS A 417 -5.28 -32.02 4.37
N ARG A 418 -5.23 -32.36 5.66
CA ARG A 418 -4.24 -31.85 6.61
C ARG A 418 -2.81 -32.22 6.21
#